data_0c19061a0f87e3f69157434ebc654f5c
#
_entry.id   0c19061a0f87e3f69157434ebc654f5c
#
_cell.length_a   1.000
_cell.length_b   1.000
_cell.length_c   1.000
_cell.angle_alpha   90.00
_cell.angle_beta   90.00
_cell.angle_gamma   90.00
#
_symmetry.space_group_name_H-M   'P 1'
#
loop_
_entity.id
_entity.type
_entity.pdbx_description
1 polymer ?
#
loop_
_entity_poly.entity_id
_entity_poly.type
_entity_poly.pdbx_seq_one_letter_code
_entity_poly.pdbx_strand_id
1 'polypeptide(L)'
;MSARRRLGPLAVLALAVLAPAGCGYFNALYNAERRFAEAERLATEGRSAQARAAYEESLLKASSSYRAHPEGRWSDDALLLIGRAHFALGRNAEASAALDAAVRHTDNARMRATAEAYLGATAVRAERPAAALPHLDRALAELAAGSPEAAFAHLWRARARFATGDAAAAWAELDAAAIRSDPLAHKALLEGATRALALGDSARLRAAVARLLGDAGARATLDSLRTLAAVEARAHGPAAAALLLAPVAAGAWPAAARDSLRLVRAAHLAAGGDTAAALDELGALADGAAPGTAQAARHTWSRLRLRGASGLDELGEVRAILLPAVGHPPAARLVDHMRTLEELVERAGQGRPLALFVAAEMARDSLAAPQLAVRLFTAYAELAPAGVWAPKALLAGALLAPPEEAAALRARAVAVAGNPYVTPGDAAGFEDAERRLDGQLAGLLEEARSTARGRDAAVSQHVAALDSLRVVARTDSLRMACGAQLEEAAVLGIRADSARAACVRGDSARVRFVLALQDTAALCDTTCAADDRVRRPGNDTFPPLPDAR
;
A
#
# COMPACT_ATOMS: atom_id res chain seq x y z
N MET A 1 -75.27 0.01 -48.52
CA MET A 1 -75.75 -0.59 -47.25
C MET A 1 -74.57 -1.17 -46.49
N SER A 2 -74.05 -0.48 -45.51
CA SER A 2 -72.83 -0.90 -44.76
C SER A 2 -73.27 -1.44 -43.38
N ALA A 3 -73.09 -2.72 -43.17
CA ALA A 3 -73.38 -3.36 -41.88
C ALA A 3 -72.19 -3.15 -40.92
N ARG A 4 -72.29 -2.18 -40.04
CA ARG A 4 -71.41 -2.04 -38.88
C ARG A 4 -71.73 -3.14 -37.85
N ARG A 5 -70.92 -4.22 -37.80
CA ARG A 5 -70.92 -5.16 -36.67
C ARG A 5 -70.45 -4.44 -35.39
N ARG A 6 -71.39 -4.19 -34.48
CA ARG A 6 -71.07 -3.72 -33.12
C ARG A 6 -70.50 -4.90 -32.33
N LEU A 7 -69.21 -4.84 -32.03
CA LEU A 7 -68.60 -5.74 -31.03
C LEU A 7 -69.28 -5.48 -29.71
N GLY A 8 -69.94 -6.48 -29.13
CA GLY A 8 -70.71 -6.37 -27.93
C GLY A 8 -69.86 -6.02 -26.68
N PRO A 9 -70.39 -5.37 -25.68
CA PRO A 9 -69.67 -4.95 -24.49
C PRO A 9 -69.01 -6.09 -23.72
N LEU A 10 -69.45 -7.34 -23.90
CA LEU A 10 -68.81 -8.55 -23.32
C LEU A 10 -67.42 -8.88 -23.92
N ALA A 11 -67.16 -8.56 -25.19
CA ALA A 11 -65.85 -8.77 -25.78
C ALA A 11 -64.80 -7.74 -25.26
N VAL A 12 -65.24 -6.51 -25.00
CA VAL A 12 -64.37 -5.48 -24.41
C VAL A 12 -64.07 -5.76 -22.92
N LEU A 13 -65.06 -6.32 -22.18
CA LEU A 13 -64.88 -6.71 -20.78
C LEU A 13 -63.91 -7.91 -20.64
N ALA A 14 -64.01 -8.90 -21.57
CA ALA A 14 -63.10 -10.03 -21.61
C ALA A 14 -61.62 -9.64 -21.92
N LEU A 15 -61.44 -8.64 -22.82
CA LEU A 15 -60.08 -8.13 -23.13
C LEU A 15 -59.50 -7.31 -21.97
N ALA A 16 -60.33 -6.60 -21.18
CA ALA A 16 -59.92 -5.81 -20.04
C ALA A 16 -59.52 -6.65 -18.80
N VAL A 17 -60.05 -7.88 -18.67
CA VAL A 17 -59.72 -8.80 -17.56
C VAL A 17 -58.44 -9.61 -17.83
N LEU A 18 -58.08 -9.86 -19.10
CA LEU A 18 -56.89 -10.61 -19.49
C LEU A 18 -55.59 -9.76 -19.51
N ALA A 19 -55.70 -8.43 -19.63
CA ALA A 19 -54.56 -7.53 -19.69
C ALA A 19 -53.77 -7.41 -18.40
N PRO A 20 -54.37 -7.37 -17.15
CA PRO A 20 -53.59 -7.19 -15.92
C PRO A 20 -52.81 -8.41 -15.49
N ALA A 21 -53.18 -9.63 -15.84
CA ALA A 21 -52.47 -10.86 -15.43
C ALA A 21 -51.10 -11.00 -16.12
N GLY A 22 -50.99 -10.62 -17.38
CA GLY A 22 -49.69 -10.63 -18.10
C GLY A 22 -48.73 -9.54 -17.64
N CYS A 23 -49.22 -8.38 -17.28
CA CYS A 23 -48.39 -7.28 -16.76
C CYS A 23 -47.82 -7.56 -15.36
N GLY A 24 -48.57 -8.24 -14.48
CA GLY A 24 -48.13 -8.60 -13.14
C GLY A 24 -46.98 -9.64 -13.16
N TYR A 25 -47.11 -10.63 -14.02
CA TYR A 25 -46.09 -11.67 -14.22
C TYR A 25 -44.77 -11.12 -14.79
N PHE A 26 -44.83 -10.35 -15.86
CA PHE A 26 -43.67 -9.69 -16.46
C PHE A 26 -42.98 -8.77 -15.46
N ASN A 27 -43.75 -8.00 -14.69
CA ASN A 27 -43.21 -7.09 -13.67
C ASN A 27 -42.48 -7.84 -12.54
N ALA A 28 -43.00 -9.00 -12.10
CA ALA A 28 -42.36 -9.83 -11.06
C ALA A 28 -41.03 -10.42 -11.55
N LEU A 29 -40.97 -10.99 -12.76
CA LEU A 29 -39.75 -11.53 -13.35
C LEU A 29 -38.72 -10.43 -13.63
N TYR A 30 -39.13 -9.33 -14.24
CA TYR A 30 -38.28 -8.17 -14.48
C TYR A 30 -37.64 -7.63 -13.19
N ASN A 31 -38.43 -7.53 -12.12
CA ASN A 31 -37.91 -7.11 -10.81
C ASN A 31 -36.97 -8.15 -10.21
N ALA A 32 -37.18 -9.44 -10.46
CA ALA A 32 -36.24 -10.49 -10.02
C ALA A 32 -34.90 -10.38 -10.75
N GLU A 33 -34.90 -10.16 -12.08
CA GLU A 33 -33.69 -9.94 -12.88
C GLU A 33 -32.91 -8.69 -12.42
N ARG A 34 -33.61 -7.59 -12.18
CA ARG A 34 -32.97 -6.37 -11.65
C ARG A 34 -32.29 -6.61 -10.30
N ARG A 35 -32.93 -7.35 -9.40
CA ARG A 35 -32.35 -7.72 -8.12
C ARG A 35 -31.16 -8.66 -8.25
N PHE A 36 -31.23 -9.57 -9.23
CA PHE A 36 -30.09 -10.44 -9.53
C PHE A 36 -28.88 -9.65 -10.04
N ALA A 37 -29.09 -8.73 -10.99
CA ALA A 37 -28.03 -7.87 -11.51
C ALA A 37 -27.43 -6.96 -10.40
N GLU A 38 -28.26 -6.44 -9.50
CA GLU A 38 -27.79 -5.70 -8.33
C GLU A 38 -26.94 -6.59 -7.41
N ALA A 39 -27.36 -7.85 -7.19
CA ALA A 39 -26.61 -8.81 -6.39
C ALA A 39 -25.23 -9.13 -6.99
N GLU A 40 -25.16 -9.32 -8.31
CA GLU A 40 -23.88 -9.53 -9.02
C GLU A 40 -22.95 -8.32 -8.89
N ARG A 41 -23.48 -7.11 -9.01
CA ARG A 41 -22.71 -5.88 -8.79
C ARG A 41 -22.18 -5.79 -7.36
N LEU A 42 -23.05 -6.01 -6.36
CA LEU A 42 -22.66 -6.01 -4.94
C LEU A 42 -21.59 -7.08 -4.61
N ALA A 43 -21.71 -8.25 -5.23
CA ALA A 43 -20.71 -9.32 -5.10
C ALA A 43 -19.37 -8.92 -5.70
N THR A 44 -19.36 -8.23 -6.84
CA THR A 44 -18.14 -7.69 -7.46
C THR A 44 -17.49 -6.60 -6.60
N GLU A 45 -18.31 -5.80 -5.90
CA GLU A 45 -17.85 -4.77 -4.94
C GLU A 45 -17.35 -5.35 -3.61
N GLY A 46 -17.41 -6.68 -3.42
CA GLY A 46 -17.03 -7.34 -2.16
C GLY A 46 -18.06 -7.21 -1.02
N ARG A 47 -19.26 -6.69 -1.30
CA ARG A 47 -20.36 -6.48 -0.33
C ARG A 47 -21.19 -7.75 -0.15
N SER A 48 -20.54 -8.83 0.28
CA SER A 48 -21.08 -10.19 0.26
C SER A 48 -22.41 -10.37 1.00
N ALA A 49 -22.60 -9.74 2.16
CA ALA A 49 -23.85 -9.84 2.92
C ALA A 49 -25.03 -9.21 2.17
N GLN A 50 -24.80 -8.05 1.55
CA GLN A 50 -25.83 -7.35 0.78
C GLN A 50 -26.12 -8.07 -0.53
N ALA A 51 -25.10 -8.60 -1.21
CA ALA A 51 -25.24 -9.43 -2.39
C ALA A 51 -26.11 -10.67 -2.09
N ARG A 52 -25.86 -11.35 -0.97
CA ARG A 52 -26.63 -12.50 -0.53
C ARG A 52 -28.11 -12.16 -0.34
N ALA A 53 -28.41 -11.07 0.36
CA ALA A 53 -29.80 -10.60 0.57
C ALA A 53 -30.50 -10.30 -0.77
N ALA A 54 -29.81 -9.66 -1.71
CA ALA A 54 -30.34 -9.33 -3.03
C ALA A 54 -30.58 -10.61 -3.88
N TYR A 55 -29.71 -11.62 -3.80
CA TYR A 55 -29.95 -12.93 -4.45
C TYR A 55 -31.17 -13.64 -3.84
N GLU A 56 -31.36 -13.61 -2.52
CA GLU A 56 -32.52 -14.20 -1.85
C GLU A 56 -33.82 -13.49 -2.27
N GLU A 57 -33.81 -12.16 -2.38
CA GLU A 57 -34.96 -11.40 -2.88
C GLU A 57 -35.27 -11.73 -4.35
N SER A 58 -34.24 -11.80 -5.19
CA SER A 58 -34.39 -12.23 -6.60
C SER A 58 -35.01 -13.62 -6.71
N LEU A 59 -34.49 -14.57 -5.93
CA LEU A 59 -35.00 -15.95 -5.87
C LEU A 59 -36.48 -15.99 -5.45
N LEU A 60 -36.86 -15.23 -4.43
CA LEU A 60 -38.25 -15.17 -3.97
C LEU A 60 -39.20 -14.66 -5.06
N LYS A 61 -38.81 -13.57 -5.75
CA LYS A 61 -39.60 -12.96 -6.84
C LYS A 61 -39.69 -13.89 -8.05
N ALA A 62 -38.57 -14.50 -8.48
CA ALA A 62 -38.54 -15.43 -9.60
C ALA A 62 -39.39 -16.68 -9.30
N SER A 63 -39.28 -17.25 -8.10
CA SER A 63 -40.08 -18.41 -7.66
C SER A 63 -41.57 -18.09 -7.55
N SER A 64 -41.92 -16.88 -7.13
CA SER A 64 -43.32 -16.44 -7.10
C SER A 64 -43.87 -16.28 -8.51
N SER A 65 -43.10 -15.72 -9.43
CA SER A 65 -43.43 -15.59 -10.84
C SER A 65 -43.67 -16.96 -11.50
N TYR A 66 -42.76 -17.90 -11.34
CA TYR A 66 -42.85 -19.25 -11.87
C TYR A 66 -44.10 -20.01 -11.33
N ARG A 67 -44.34 -19.95 -9.99
CA ARG A 67 -45.50 -20.62 -9.38
C ARG A 67 -46.83 -20.07 -9.85
N ALA A 68 -46.92 -18.77 -10.15
CA ALA A 68 -48.13 -18.17 -10.66
C ALA A 68 -48.48 -18.63 -12.09
N HIS A 69 -47.45 -18.89 -12.92
CA HIS A 69 -47.62 -19.27 -14.32
C HIS A 69 -46.53 -20.28 -14.78
N PRO A 70 -46.58 -21.55 -14.33
CA PRO A 70 -45.54 -22.55 -14.61
C PRO A 70 -45.43 -22.91 -16.08
N GLU A 71 -46.48 -22.75 -16.87
CA GLU A 71 -46.51 -22.95 -18.34
C GLU A 71 -46.57 -21.62 -19.09
N GLY A 72 -46.28 -20.53 -18.44
CA GLY A 72 -46.28 -19.20 -19.03
C GLY A 72 -45.11 -18.99 -19.98
N ARG A 73 -45.26 -18.02 -20.89
CA ARG A 73 -44.25 -17.66 -21.91
C ARG A 73 -42.83 -17.44 -21.35
N TRP A 74 -42.70 -17.09 -20.07
CA TRP A 74 -41.42 -16.72 -19.41
C TRP A 74 -41.05 -17.72 -18.30
N SER A 75 -41.64 -18.94 -18.32
CA SER A 75 -41.39 -19.95 -17.27
C SER A 75 -39.96 -20.48 -17.31
N ASP A 76 -39.39 -20.60 -18.48
CA ASP A 76 -38.01 -21.02 -18.69
C ASP A 76 -37.00 -19.94 -18.24
N ASP A 77 -37.27 -18.64 -18.51
CA ASP A 77 -36.48 -17.52 -17.97
C ASP A 77 -36.50 -17.51 -16.43
N ALA A 78 -37.68 -17.74 -15.86
CA ALA A 78 -37.82 -17.79 -14.38
C ALA A 78 -37.05 -18.99 -13.80
N LEU A 79 -37.11 -20.18 -14.40
CA LEU A 79 -36.36 -21.36 -13.98
C LEU A 79 -34.86 -21.17 -14.08
N LEU A 80 -34.37 -20.59 -15.18
CA LEU A 80 -32.96 -20.26 -15.34
C LEU A 80 -32.49 -19.27 -14.23
N LEU A 81 -33.28 -18.23 -13.98
CA LEU A 81 -32.94 -17.24 -12.94
C LEU A 81 -32.96 -17.85 -11.53
N ILE A 82 -33.94 -18.72 -11.23
CA ILE A 82 -34.00 -19.49 -9.98
C ILE A 82 -32.73 -20.35 -9.81
N GLY A 83 -32.32 -21.07 -10.85
CA GLY A 83 -31.13 -21.90 -10.83
C GLY A 83 -29.86 -21.10 -10.61
N ARG A 84 -29.72 -19.96 -11.30
CA ARG A 84 -28.58 -19.03 -11.12
C ARG A 84 -28.55 -18.44 -9.71
N ALA A 85 -29.71 -18.07 -9.15
CA ALA A 85 -29.79 -17.52 -7.80
C ALA A 85 -29.43 -18.57 -6.73
N HIS A 86 -29.94 -19.80 -6.86
CA HIS A 86 -29.53 -20.91 -5.99
C HIS A 86 -28.03 -21.21 -6.11
N PHE A 87 -27.49 -21.21 -7.32
CA PHE A 87 -26.05 -21.36 -7.54
C PHE A 87 -25.26 -20.25 -6.83
N ALA A 88 -25.63 -18.99 -6.98
CA ALA A 88 -24.98 -17.87 -6.29
C ALA A 88 -25.04 -17.99 -4.76
N LEU A 89 -26.15 -18.52 -4.23
CA LEU A 89 -26.35 -18.76 -2.80
C LEU A 89 -25.66 -20.03 -2.26
N GLY A 90 -25.03 -20.84 -3.12
CA GLY A 90 -24.35 -22.06 -2.73
C GLY A 90 -25.28 -23.28 -2.53
N ARG A 91 -26.54 -23.17 -2.94
CA ARG A 91 -27.57 -24.23 -2.82
C ARG A 91 -27.51 -25.14 -4.05
N ASN A 92 -26.50 -26.04 -4.09
CA ASN A 92 -26.16 -26.78 -5.30
C ASN A 92 -27.25 -27.78 -5.74
N ALA A 93 -27.97 -28.42 -4.81
CA ALA A 93 -29.03 -29.37 -5.16
C ALA A 93 -30.23 -28.66 -5.80
N GLU A 94 -30.66 -27.56 -5.19
CA GLU A 94 -31.76 -26.73 -5.71
C GLU A 94 -31.38 -26.04 -7.03
N ALA A 95 -30.12 -25.62 -7.16
CA ALA A 95 -29.61 -25.08 -8.42
C ALA A 95 -29.70 -26.11 -9.54
N SER A 96 -29.19 -27.34 -9.33
CA SER A 96 -29.30 -28.42 -10.32
C SER A 96 -30.74 -28.70 -10.71
N ALA A 97 -31.66 -28.86 -9.75
CA ALA A 97 -33.05 -29.16 -10.03
C ALA A 97 -33.74 -28.09 -10.90
N ALA A 98 -33.51 -26.81 -10.59
CA ALA A 98 -34.08 -25.70 -11.35
C ALA A 98 -33.45 -25.57 -12.75
N LEU A 99 -32.13 -25.76 -12.89
CA LEU A 99 -31.42 -25.71 -14.15
C LEU A 99 -31.78 -26.89 -15.06
N ASP A 100 -31.91 -28.09 -14.51
CA ASP A 100 -32.39 -29.25 -15.25
C ASP A 100 -33.82 -29.05 -15.76
N ALA A 101 -34.69 -28.42 -14.98
CA ALA A 101 -36.01 -28.02 -15.41
C ALA A 101 -35.95 -26.99 -16.57
N ALA A 102 -35.09 -25.97 -16.44
CA ALA A 102 -34.87 -24.96 -17.48
C ALA A 102 -34.42 -25.60 -18.81
N VAL A 103 -33.46 -26.54 -18.77
CA VAL A 103 -32.98 -27.26 -19.96
C VAL A 103 -34.10 -28.02 -20.64
N ARG A 104 -35.00 -28.66 -19.86
CA ARG A 104 -36.12 -29.45 -20.41
C ARG A 104 -37.26 -28.59 -20.96
N HIS A 105 -37.48 -27.40 -20.42
CA HIS A 105 -38.61 -26.54 -20.77
C HIS A 105 -38.30 -25.57 -21.91
N THR A 106 -37.02 -25.19 -22.10
CA THR A 106 -36.71 -24.15 -23.09
C THR A 106 -36.46 -24.68 -24.48
N ASP A 107 -37.05 -24.01 -25.47
CA ASP A 107 -36.72 -24.19 -26.89
C ASP A 107 -35.60 -23.24 -27.34
N ASN A 108 -35.19 -22.29 -26.50
CA ASN A 108 -34.13 -21.33 -26.79
C ASN A 108 -32.75 -21.96 -26.59
N ALA A 109 -31.99 -22.17 -27.67
CA ALA A 109 -30.67 -22.77 -27.66
C ALA A 109 -29.68 -22.05 -26.74
N ARG A 110 -29.65 -20.72 -26.80
CA ARG A 110 -28.76 -19.92 -25.90
C ARG A 110 -29.12 -20.10 -24.44
N MET A 111 -30.39 -20.08 -24.10
CA MET A 111 -30.86 -20.28 -22.73
C MET A 111 -30.51 -21.68 -22.24
N ARG A 112 -30.71 -22.70 -23.06
CA ARG A 112 -30.33 -24.09 -22.79
C ARG A 112 -28.84 -24.20 -22.54
N ALA A 113 -28.01 -23.62 -23.41
CA ALA A 113 -26.57 -23.61 -23.24
C ALA A 113 -26.11 -22.88 -21.96
N THR A 114 -26.78 -21.79 -21.61
CA THR A 114 -26.51 -21.09 -20.34
C THR A 114 -26.85 -21.96 -19.12
N ALA A 115 -28.01 -22.64 -19.16
CA ALA A 115 -28.41 -23.57 -18.08
C ALA A 115 -27.41 -24.73 -17.94
N GLU A 116 -26.97 -25.31 -19.08
CA GLU A 116 -25.92 -26.33 -19.11
C GLU A 116 -24.60 -25.83 -18.52
N ALA A 117 -24.18 -24.60 -18.80
CA ALA A 117 -22.97 -24.02 -18.20
C ALA A 117 -23.07 -23.93 -16.67
N TYR A 118 -24.24 -23.53 -16.15
CA TYR A 118 -24.49 -23.48 -14.72
C TYR A 118 -24.63 -24.87 -14.08
N LEU A 119 -25.20 -25.87 -14.80
CA LEU A 119 -25.22 -27.28 -14.37
C LEU A 119 -23.80 -27.83 -14.20
N GLY A 120 -22.94 -27.59 -15.18
CA GLY A 120 -21.55 -27.97 -15.11
C GLY A 120 -20.83 -27.27 -13.94
N ALA A 121 -21.03 -25.95 -13.77
CA ALA A 121 -20.48 -25.21 -12.64
C ALA A 121 -20.97 -25.75 -11.29
N THR A 122 -22.24 -26.11 -11.18
CA THR A 122 -22.84 -26.68 -10.00
C THR A 122 -22.24 -28.06 -9.68
N ALA A 123 -22.01 -28.89 -10.70
CA ALA A 123 -21.37 -30.20 -10.53
C ALA A 123 -19.92 -30.08 -10.04
N VAL A 124 -19.14 -29.10 -10.53
CA VAL A 124 -17.79 -28.84 -10.00
C VAL A 124 -17.84 -28.44 -8.53
N ARG A 125 -18.77 -27.57 -8.15
CA ARG A 125 -18.94 -27.13 -6.75
C ARG A 125 -19.44 -28.24 -5.82
N ALA A 126 -20.13 -29.22 -6.38
CA ALA A 126 -20.56 -30.44 -5.68
C ALA A 126 -19.48 -31.55 -5.70
N GLU A 127 -18.21 -31.18 -6.00
CA GLU A 127 -17.05 -32.08 -6.06
C GLU A 127 -17.21 -33.25 -7.06
N ARG A 128 -17.96 -33.03 -8.14
CA ARG A 128 -18.18 -33.98 -9.23
C ARG A 128 -17.64 -33.46 -10.57
N PRO A 129 -16.31 -33.21 -10.68
CA PRO A 129 -15.74 -32.54 -11.86
C PRO A 129 -15.88 -33.35 -13.16
N ALA A 130 -15.81 -34.66 -13.08
CA ALA A 130 -15.99 -35.51 -14.26
C ALA A 130 -17.42 -35.41 -14.81
N ALA A 131 -18.44 -35.31 -13.97
CA ALA A 131 -19.82 -35.11 -14.38
C ALA A 131 -20.09 -33.71 -14.96
N ALA A 132 -19.27 -32.73 -14.61
CA ALA A 132 -19.39 -31.37 -15.11
C ALA A 132 -18.99 -31.22 -16.58
N LEU A 133 -17.99 -31.97 -17.03
CA LEU A 133 -17.41 -31.83 -18.38
C LEU A 133 -18.45 -31.96 -19.52
N PRO A 134 -19.32 -32.98 -19.55
CA PRO A 134 -20.33 -33.10 -20.62
C PRO A 134 -21.32 -31.93 -20.65
N HIS A 135 -21.68 -31.35 -19.50
CA HIS A 135 -22.54 -30.17 -19.44
C HIS A 135 -21.84 -28.96 -20.04
N LEU A 136 -20.58 -28.73 -19.65
CA LEU A 136 -19.78 -27.60 -20.13
C LEU A 136 -19.43 -27.70 -21.61
N ASP A 137 -19.23 -28.93 -22.13
CA ASP A 137 -18.99 -29.17 -23.54
C ASP A 137 -20.25 -28.85 -24.37
N ARG A 138 -21.45 -29.29 -23.94
CA ARG A 138 -22.72 -28.92 -24.59
C ARG A 138 -22.94 -27.42 -24.56
N ALA A 139 -22.67 -26.78 -23.42
CA ALA A 139 -22.80 -25.34 -23.32
C ALA A 139 -21.92 -24.60 -24.34
N LEU A 140 -20.66 -24.96 -24.42
CA LEU A 140 -19.68 -24.30 -25.29
C LEU A 140 -19.87 -24.61 -26.78
N ALA A 141 -20.57 -25.67 -27.11
CA ALA A 141 -20.95 -25.98 -28.49
C ALA A 141 -21.99 -24.99 -29.07
N GLU A 142 -22.84 -24.40 -28.21
CA GLU A 142 -23.93 -23.51 -28.60
C GLU A 142 -23.73 -22.05 -28.24
N LEU A 143 -22.87 -21.75 -27.25
CA LEU A 143 -22.59 -20.38 -26.83
C LEU A 143 -21.69 -19.65 -27.82
N ALA A 144 -22.00 -18.41 -28.11
CA ALA A 144 -21.16 -17.58 -28.97
C ALA A 144 -19.76 -17.41 -28.37
N ALA A 145 -18.73 -17.66 -29.16
CA ALA A 145 -17.36 -17.48 -28.76
C ALA A 145 -17.12 -16.05 -28.23
N GLY A 146 -16.44 -15.93 -27.07
CA GLY A 146 -16.18 -14.66 -26.45
C GLY A 146 -17.38 -14.00 -25.75
N SER A 147 -18.55 -14.66 -25.66
CA SER A 147 -19.66 -14.19 -24.81
C SER A 147 -19.33 -14.32 -23.33
N PRO A 148 -19.96 -13.55 -22.46
CA PRO A 148 -19.79 -13.69 -21.00
C PRO A 148 -20.15 -15.09 -20.50
N GLU A 149 -21.18 -15.69 -21.07
CA GLU A 149 -21.62 -17.04 -20.75
C GLU A 149 -20.59 -18.10 -21.18
N ALA A 150 -19.96 -17.93 -22.37
CA ALA A 150 -18.88 -18.81 -22.83
C ALA A 150 -17.65 -18.66 -21.92
N ALA A 151 -17.28 -17.43 -21.53
CA ALA A 151 -16.18 -17.19 -20.59
C ALA A 151 -16.44 -17.86 -19.23
N PHE A 152 -17.68 -17.79 -18.74
CA PHE A 152 -18.10 -18.52 -17.54
C PHE A 152 -17.95 -20.03 -17.70
N ALA A 153 -18.42 -20.60 -18.80
CA ALA A 153 -18.31 -22.04 -19.09
C ALA A 153 -16.83 -22.47 -19.19
N HIS A 154 -15.98 -21.69 -19.87
CA HIS A 154 -14.54 -21.93 -19.95
C HIS A 154 -13.88 -21.93 -18.56
N LEU A 155 -14.17 -20.94 -17.70
CA LEU A 155 -13.62 -20.90 -16.35
C LEU A 155 -13.98 -22.15 -15.54
N TRP A 156 -15.23 -22.60 -15.61
CA TRP A 156 -15.67 -23.80 -14.88
C TRP A 156 -15.15 -25.08 -15.50
N ARG A 157 -15.00 -25.15 -16.83
CA ARG A 157 -14.36 -26.29 -17.51
C ARG A 157 -12.87 -26.38 -17.13
N ALA A 158 -12.17 -25.24 -17.02
CA ALA A 158 -10.80 -25.21 -16.48
C ALA A 158 -10.71 -25.85 -15.10
N ARG A 159 -11.63 -25.47 -14.20
CA ARG A 159 -11.68 -26.03 -12.85
C ARG A 159 -11.95 -27.53 -12.83
N ALA A 160 -12.88 -27.98 -13.66
CA ALA A 160 -13.17 -29.39 -13.82
C ALA A 160 -11.94 -30.17 -14.33
N ARG A 161 -11.26 -29.67 -15.37
CA ARG A 161 -10.06 -30.28 -15.94
C ARG A 161 -8.88 -30.32 -14.98
N PHE A 162 -8.65 -29.24 -14.22
CA PHE A 162 -7.65 -29.28 -13.15
C PHE A 162 -7.97 -30.34 -12.10
N ALA A 163 -9.23 -30.47 -11.70
CA ALA A 163 -9.66 -31.45 -10.72
C ALA A 163 -9.60 -32.90 -11.24
N THR A 164 -9.69 -33.10 -12.55
CA THR A 164 -9.53 -34.43 -13.20
C THR A 164 -8.11 -34.72 -13.67
N GLY A 165 -7.14 -33.79 -13.44
CA GLY A 165 -5.73 -33.99 -13.76
C GLY A 165 -5.32 -33.55 -15.17
N ASP A 166 -6.23 -33.06 -16.01
CA ASP A 166 -5.91 -32.55 -17.35
C ASP A 166 -5.46 -31.08 -17.28
N ALA A 167 -4.27 -30.86 -16.73
CA ALA A 167 -3.75 -29.52 -16.55
C ALA A 167 -3.49 -28.77 -17.87
N ALA A 168 -3.05 -29.48 -18.92
CA ALA A 168 -2.72 -28.84 -20.20
C ALA A 168 -3.97 -28.20 -20.84
N ALA A 169 -5.06 -28.94 -20.90
CA ALA A 169 -6.31 -28.42 -21.43
C ALA A 169 -6.93 -27.38 -20.47
N ALA A 170 -6.76 -27.54 -19.16
CA ALA A 170 -7.26 -26.56 -18.19
C ALA A 170 -6.64 -25.16 -18.36
N TRP A 171 -5.36 -25.07 -18.70
CA TRP A 171 -4.70 -23.79 -19.00
C TRP A 171 -5.29 -23.10 -20.25
N ALA A 172 -5.53 -23.87 -21.31
CA ALA A 172 -6.18 -23.34 -22.52
C ALA A 172 -7.59 -22.78 -22.21
N GLU A 173 -8.31 -23.42 -21.31
CA GLU A 173 -9.62 -22.94 -20.85
C GLU A 173 -9.54 -21.64 -20.06
N LEU A 174 -8.56 -21.49 -19.17
CA LEU A 174 -8.36 -20.23 -18.46
C LEU A 174 -8.00 -19.09 -19.41
N ASP A 175 -7.18 -19.35 -20.41
CA ASP A 175 -6.86 -18.37 -21.45
C ASP A 175 -8.10 -17.98 -22.26
N ALA A 176 -8.95 -18.94 -22.63
CA ALA A 176 -10.21 -18.68 -23.31
C ALA A 176 -11.20 -17.87 -22.44
N ALA A 177 -11.27 -18.15 -21.12
CA ALA A 177 -12.08 -17.38 -20.18
C ALA A 177 -11.59 -15.94 -20.02
N ALA A 178 -10.30 -15.69 -20.26
CA ALA A 178 -9.66 -14.39 -20.04
C ALA A 178 -9.50 -13.55 -21.34
N ILE A 179 -10.18 -13.89 -22.43
CA ILE A 179 -10.07 -13.15 -23.71
C ILE A 179 -10.61 -11.71 -23.58
N ARG A 180 -11.65 -11.50 -22.79
CA ARG A 180 -12.30 -10.21 -22.58
C ARG A 180 -11.62 -9.44 -21.43
N SER A 181 -11.86 -8.14 -21.40
CA SER A 181 -11.54 -7.30 -20.24
C SER A 181 -12.81 -7.07 -19.41
N ASP A 182 -13.10 -8.00 -18.51
CA ASP A 182 -14.26 -7.94 -17.61
C ASP A 182 -13.94 -8.63 -16.26
N PRO A 183 -14.78 -8.49 -15.22
CA PRO A 183 -14.52 -9.06 -13.90
C PRO A 183 -14.34 -10.59 -13.90
N LEU A 184 -14.95 -11.30 -14.86
CA LEU A 184 -14.80 -12.75 -14.98
C LEU A 184 -13.43 -13.13 -15.54
N ALA A 185 -12.96 -12.40 -16.54
CA ALA A 185 -11.61 -12.54 -17.08
C ALA A 185 -10.54 -12.25 -16.04
N HIS A 186 -10.72 -11.18 -15.24
CA HIS A 186 -9.82 -10.86 -14.12
C HIS A 186 -9.79 -12.01 -13.09
N LYS A 187 -10.94 -12.63 -12.81
CA LYS A 187 -11.02 -13.80 -11.93
C LYS A 187 -10.29 -15.01 -12.52
N ALA A 188 -10.43 -15.27 -13.82
CA ALA A 188 -9.72 -16.35 -14.50
C ALA A 188 -8.20 -16.13 -14.46
N LEU A 189 -7.73 -14.91 -14.75
CA LEU A 189 -6.31 -14.55 -14.66
C LEU A 189 -5.77 -14.70 -13.24
N LEU A 190 -6.52 -14.26 -12.23
CA LEU A 190 -6.11 -14.37 -10.83
C LEU A 190 -6.05 -15.84 -10.38
N GLU A 191 -7.02 -16.66 -10.79
CA GLU A 191 -7.00 -18.10 -10.53
C GLU A 191 -5.81 -18.78 -11.23
N GLY A 192 -5.54 -18.40 -12.49
CA GLY A 192 -4.37 -18.86 -13.23
C GLY A 192 -3.06 -18.47 -12.53
N ALA A 193 -2.93 -17.22 -12.10
CA ALA A 193 -1.77 -16.74 -11.35
C ALA A 193 -1.56 -17.54 -10.05
N THR A 194 -2.63 -17.77 -9.28
CA THR A 194 -2.57 -18.54 -8.03
C THR A 194 -2.13 -20.00 -8.27
N ARG A 195 -2.65 -20.64 -9.32
CA ARG A 195 -2.27 -22.00 -9.68
C ARG A 195 -0.84 -22.09 -10.22
N ALA A 196 -0.43 -21.13 -11.05
CA ALA A 196 0.92 -21.04 -11.55
C ALA A 196 1.93 -20.89 -10.41
N LEU A 197 1.62 -20.07 -9.41
CA LEU A 197 2.41 -19.91 -8.20
C LEU A 197 2.53 -21.23 -7.43
N ALA A 198 1.42 -21.94 -7.22
CA ALA A 198 1.39 -23.22 -6.51
C ALA A 198 2.19 -24.32 -7.24
N LEU A 199 2.30 -24.25 -8.56
CA LEU A 199 3.05 -25.20 -9.39
C LEU A 199 4.49 -24.75 -9.68
N GLY A 200 4.91 -23.59 -9.21
CA GLY A 200 6.24 -23.01 -9.49
C GLY A 200 6.42 -22.52 -10.94
N ASP A 201 5.31 -22.34 -11.71
CA ASP A 201 5.35 -21.83 -13.08
C ASP A 201 5.44 -20.30 -13.10
N SER A 202 6.65 -19.78 -12.86
CA SER A 202 6.91 -18.35 -12.83
C SER A 202 6.61 -17.62 -14.16
N ALA A 203 6.66 -18.31 -15.29
CA ALA A 203 6.36 -17.70 -16.59
C ALA A 203 4.87 -17.38 -16.71
N ARG A 204 4.00 -18.35 -16.40
CA ARG A 204 2.55 -18.15 -16.41
C ARG A 204 2.10 -17.16 -15.33
N LEU A 205 2.69 -17.25 -14.14
CA LEU A 205 2.41 -16.29 -13.07
C LEU A 205 2.66 -14.86 -13.55
N ARG A 206 3.84 -14.57 -14.09
CA ARG A 206 4.19 -13.24 -14.60
C ARG A 206 3.29 -12.79 -15.75
N ALA A 207 2.97 -13.68 -16.69
CA ALA A 207 2.10 -13.36 -17.81
C ALA A 207 0.68 -12.96 -17.34
N ALA A 208 0.08 -13.72 -16.41
CA ALA A 208 -1.23 -13.42 -15.87
C ALA A 208 -1.26 -12.09 -15.09
N VAL A 209 -0.25 -11.85 -14.25
CA VAL A 209 -0.14 -10.60 -13.48
C VAL A 209 0.10 -9.41 -14.41
N ALA A 210 0.93 -9.54 -15.44
CA ALA A 210 1.15 -8.47 -16.42
C ALA A 210 -0.14 -8.07 -17.14
N ARG A 211 -0.99 -9.05 -17.51
CA ARG A 211 -2.31 -8.76 -18.10
C ARG A 211 -3.23 -8.03 -17.13
N LEU A 212 -3.28 -8.46 -15.86
CA LEU A 212 -4.06 -7.77 -14.82
C LEU A 212 -3.58 -6.32 -14.59
N LEU A 213 -2.28 -6.11 -14.54
CA LEU A 213 -1.70 -4.77 -14.37
C LEU A 213 -1.90 -3.87 -15.60
N GLY A 214 -1.99 -4.45 -16.79
CA GLY A 214 -2.29 -3.74 -18.03
C GLY A 214 -3.76 -3.29 -18.18
N ASP A 215 -4.67 -3.78 -17.34
CA ASP A 215 -6.10 -3.52 -17.43
C ASP A 215 -6.62 -2.67 -16.26
N ALA A 216 -7.07 -1.45 -16.54
CA ALA A 216 -7.64 -0.55 -15.54
C ALA A 216 -8.88 -1.13 -14.83
N GLY A 217 -9.65 -2.01 -15.49
CA GLY A 217 -10.80 -2.70 -14.91
C GLY A 217 -10.41 -3.69 -13.82
N ALA A 218 -9.18 -4.21 -13.84
CA ALA A 218 -8.69 -5.19 -12.88
C ALA A 218 -8.34 -4.61 -11.49
N ARG A 219 -8.52 -3.31 -11.25
CA ARG A 219 -8.20 -2.63 -9.98
C ARG A 219 -8.79 -3.31 -8.73
N ALA A 220 -9.92 -4.01 -8.88
CA ALA A 220 -10.54 -4.77 -7.79
C ALA A 220 -9.68 -5.95 -7.31
N THR A 221 -8.65 -6.36 -8.08
CA THR A 221 -7.71 -7.43 -7.72
C THR A 221 -6.48 -6.93 -6.93
N LEU A 222 -6.44 -5.65 -6.56
CA LEU A 222 -5.29 -5.02 -5.89
C LEU A 222 -4.77 -5.82 -4.68
N ASP A 223 -5.67 -6.19 -3.76
CA ASP A 223 -5.27 -6.91 -2.55
C ASP A 223 -4.83 -8.35 -2.84
N SER A 224 -5.42 -8.97 -3.85
CA SER A 224 -5.00 -10.29 -4.33
C SER A 224 -3.61 -10.25 -4.96
N LEU A 225 -3.28 -9.20 -5.72
CA LEU A 225 -1.93 -9.01 -6.29
C LEU A 225 -0.88 -8.75 -5.20
N ARG A 226 -1.21 -7.98 -4.17
CA ARG A 226 -0.34 -7.82 -2.99
C ARG A 226 -0.08 -9.17 -2.31
N THR A 227 -1.13 -9.97 -2.13
CA THR A 227 -1.02 -11.30 -1.53
C THR A 227 -0.17 -12.22 -2.39
N LEU A 228 -0.38 -12.25 -3.71
CA LEU A 228 0.44 -13.03 -4.64
C LEU A 228 1.92 -12.63 -4.58
N ALA A 229 2.22 -11.33 -4.58
CA ALA A 229 3.59 -10.85 -4.45
C ALA A 229 4.23 -11.26 -3.11
N ALA A 230 3.48 -11.19 -2.01
CA ALA A 230 3.95 -11.64 -0.70
C ALA A 230 4.20 -13.15 -0.64
N VAL A 231 3.39 -13.97 -1.31
CA VAL A 231 3.59 -15.42 -1.41
C VAL A 231 4.78 -15.72 -2.30
N GLU A 232 4.91 -15.05 -3.47
CA GLU A 232 6.06 -15.18 -4.37
C GLU A 232 7.36 -14.82 -3.66
N ALA A 233 7.37 -13.75 -2.86
CA ALA A 233 8.53 -13.35 -2.07
C ALA A 233 8.97 -14.42 -1.07
N ARG A 234 8.03 -15.15 -0.48
CA ARG A 234 8.32 -16.26 0.45
C ARG A 234 8.80 -17.52 -0.25
N ALA A 235 8.28 -17.80 -1.44
CA ALA A 235 8.61 -19.00 -2.21
C ALA A 235 9.94 -18.86 -2.97
N HIS A 236 10.19 -17.73 -3.61
CA HIS A 236 11.29 -17.52 -4.56
C HIS A 236 12.15 -16.29 -4.23
N GLY A 237 11.88 -15.64 -3.12
CA GLY A 237 12.62 -14.46 -2.65
C GLY A 237 12.03 -13.12 -3.09
N PRO A 238 12.42 -12.03 -2.41
CA PRO A 238 11.90 -10.69 -2.66
C PRO A 238 12.15 -10.18 -4.09
N ALA A 239 13.29 -10.51 -4.69
CA ALA A 239 13.60 -10.13 -6.07
C ALA A 239 12.58 -10.69 -7.08
N ALA A 240 12.11 -11.93 -6.88
CA ALA A 240 11.06 -12.52 -7.72
C ALA A 240 9.73 -11.74 -7.61
N ALA A 241 9.36 -11.35 -6.40
CA ALA A 241 8.16 -10.54 -6.18
C ALA A 241 8.28 -9.13 -6.79
N ALA A 242 9.45 -8.50 -6.70
CA ALA A 242 9.72 -7.22 -7.35
C ALA A 242 9.59 -7.32 -8.88
N LEU A 243 10.11 -8.40 -9.47
CA LEU A 243 10.00 -8.69 -10.89
C LEU A 243 8.55 -8.95 -11.30
N LEU A 244 7.77 -9.67 -10.48
CA LEU A 244 6.35 -9.91 -10.70
C LEU A 244 5.56 -8.60 -10.84
N LEU A 245 5.89 -7.59 -10.03
CA LEU A 245 5.23 -6.29 -10.04
C LEU A 245 5.88 -5.28 -11.01
N ALA A 246 6.93 -5.65 -11.75
CA ALA A 246 7.62 -4.72 -12.66
C ALA A 246 6.69 -4.01 -13.67
N PRO A 247 5.67 -4.66 -14.27
CA PRO A 247 4.79 -4.00 -15.22
C PRO A 247 3.90 -2.89 -14.62
N VAL A 248 3.83 -2.74 -13.29
CA VAL A 248 2.95 -1.78 -12.62
C VAL A 248 3.22 -0.33 -13.03
N ALA A 249 4.47 0.01 -13.32
CA ALA A 249 4.86 1.38 -13.70
C ALA A 249 4.22 1.82 -15.03
N ALA A 250 4.09 0.90 -15.99
CA ALA A 250 3.48 1.12 -17.30
C ALA A 250 1.99 0.74 -17.34
N GLY A 251 1.44 0.23 -16.23
CA GLY A 251 0.07 -0.29 -16.16
C GLY A 251 -1.00 0.81 -16.31
N ALA A 252 -2.17 0.41 -16.81
CA ALA A 252 -3.32 1.28 -17.05
C ALA A 252 -4.14 1.60 -15.80
N TRP A 253 -3.71 1.16 -14.65
CA TRP A 253 -4.42 1.35 -13.38
C TRP A 253 -4.50 2.82 -12.96
N PRO A 254 -5.56 3.22 -12.22
CA PRO A 254 -5.62 4.55 -11.61
C PRO A 254 -4.39 4.83 -10.75
N ALA A 255 -3.89 6.06 -10.78
CA ALA A 255 -2.64 6.46 -10.15
C ALA A 255 -2.51 5.99 -8.70
N ALA A 256 -3.55 6.19 -7.87
CA ALA A 256 -3.51 5.79 -6.46
C ALA A 256 -3.29 4.27 -6.25
N ALA A 257 -3.94 3.42 -7.05
CA ALA A 257 -3.78 1.97 -6.95
C ALA A 257 -2.42 1.52 -7.51
N ARG A 258 -2.00 2.10 -8.64
CA ARG A 258 -0.68 1.89 -9.25
C ARG A 258 0.44 2.26 -8.28
N ASP A 259 0.39 3.45 -7.70
CA ASP A 259 1.41 3.95 -6.78
C ASP A 259 1.47 3.13 -5.49
N SER A 260 0.33 2.59 -5.07
CA SER A 260 0.26 1.66 -3.95
C SER A 260 0.98 0.32 -4.22
N LEU A 261 0.88 -0.22 -5.45
CA LEU A 261 1.65 -1.42 -5.85
C LEU A 261 3.13 -1.11 -6.07
N ARG A 262 3.46 0.07 -6.59
CA ARG A 262 4.85 0.54 -6.71
C ARG A 262 5.53 0.64 -5.35
N LEU A 263 4.81 1.11 -4.33
CA LEU A 263 5.32 1.13 -2.95
C LEU A 263 5.64 -0.29 -2.44
N VAL A 264 4.77 -1.26 -2.73
CA VAL A 264 5.01 -2.69 -2.40
C VAL A 264 6.21 -3.22 -3.19
N ARG A 265 6.32 -2.89 -4.48
CA ARG A 265 7.45 -3.30 -5.31
C ARG A 265 8.78 -2.75 -4.78
N ALA A 266 8.81 -1.46 -4.42
CA ALA A 266 10.00 -0.84 -3.84
C ALA A 266 10.44 -1.52 -2.54
N ALA A 267 9.50 -1.95 -1.69
CA ALA A 267 9.82 -2.74 -0.49
C ALA A 267 10.45 -4.10 -0.83
N HIS A 268 9.98 -4.76 -1.87
CA HIS A 268 10.57 -6.02 -2.34
C HIS A 268 11.93 -5.82 -3.01
N LEU A 269 12.14 -4.74 -3.77
CA LEU A 269 13.46 -4.37 -4.31
C LEU A 269 14.48 -4.19 -3.18
N ALA A 270 14.13 -3.41 -2.16
CA ALA A 270 14.99 -3.19 -1.00
C ALA A 270 15.31 -4.49 -0.25
N ALA A 271 14.31 -5.34 -0.03
CA ALA A 271 14.49 -6.62 0.63
C ALA A 271 15.30 -7.63 -0.22
N GLY A 272 15.28 -7.50 -1.54
CA GLY A 272 16.06 -8.28 -2.49
C GLY A 272 17.49 -7.78 -2.70
N GLY A 273 17.88 -6.68 -2.03
CA GLY A 273 19.23 -6.10 -2.12
C GLY A 273 19.40 -5.04 -3.21
N ASP A 274 18.40 -4.82 -4.08
CA ASP A 274 18.44 -3.75 -5.07
C ASP A 274 18.01 -2.40 -4.44
N THR A 275 18.90 -1.90 -3.59
CA THR A 275 18.68 -0.67 -2.83
C THR A 275 18.59 0.55 -3.75
N ALA A 276 19.35 0.58 -4.85
CA ALA A 276 19.36 1.70 -5.78
C ALA A 276 18.00 1.84 -6.47
N ALA A 277 17.51 0.77 -7.11
CA ALA A 277 16.19 0.80 -7.76
C ALA A 277 15.05 1.06 -6.75
N ALA A 278 15.16 0.58 -5.51
CA ALA A 278 14.19 0.88 -4.47
C ALA A 278 14.15 2.36 -4.11
N LEU A 279 15.32 3.00 -3.95
CA LEU A 279 15.42 4.44 -3.65
C LEU A 279 14.90 5.30 -4.79
N ASP A 280 15.20 4.95 -6.04
CA ASP A 280 14.72 5.67 -7.23
C ASP A 280 13.18 5.61 -7.32
N GLU A 281 12.59 4.43 -7.11
CA GLU A 281 11.13 4.27 -7.15
C GLU A 281 10.44 4.99 -5.99
N LEU A 282 11.00 4.92 -4.78
CA LEU A 282 10.48 5.63 -3.62
C LEU A 282 10.62 7.15 -3.77
N GLY A 283 11.70 7.64 -4.36
CA GLY A 283 11.89 9.07 -4.68
C GLY A 283 10.82 9.57 -5.64
N ALA A 284 10.59 8.85 -6.74
CA ALA A 284 9.54 9.19 -7.69
C ALA A 284 8.13 9.20 -7.06
N LEU A 285 7.86 8.28 -6.13
CA LEU A 285 6.59 8.25 -5.38
C LEU A 285 6.49 9.40 -4.37
N ALA A 286 7.59 9.77 -3.74
CA ALA A 286 7.65 10.88 -2.79
C ALA A 286 7.25 12.22 -3.43
N ASP A 287 7.56 12.41 -4.72
CA ASP A 287 7.33 13.67 -5.44
C ASP A 287 5.99 13.69 -6.20
N GLY A 288 5.52 12.55 -6.70
CA GLY A 288 4.41 12.48 -7.65
C GLY A 288 3.15 11.78 -7.17
N ALA A 289 3.20 11.02 -6.07
CA ALA A 289 2.05 10.24 -5.61
C ALA A 289 1.06 11.06 -4.75
N ALA A 290 -0.14 10.51 -4.54
CA ALA A 290 -1.11 11.07 -3.60
C ALA A 290 -0.52 11.21 -2.18
N PRO A 291 -0.96 12.21 -1.38
CA PRO A 291 -0.30 12.59 -0.12
C PRO A 291 0.01 11.42 0.82
N GLY A 292 -0.92 10.49 1.02
CA GLY A 292 -0.69 9.33 1.90
C GLY A 292 0.40 8.39 1.39
N THR A 293 0.43 8.11 0.10
CA THR A 293 1.46 7.27 -0.53
C THR A 293 2.81 7.98 -0.57
N ALA A 294 2.82 9.28 -0.87
CA ALA A 294 4.03 10.10 -0.85
C ALA A 294 4.66 10.15 0.54
N GLN A 295 3.86 10.31 1.60
CA GLN A 295 4.34 10.27 2.98
C GLN A 295 4.94 8.91 3.36
N ALA A 296 4.28 7.82 2.97
CA ALA A 296 4.77 6.46 3.20
C ALA A 296 6.07 6.19 2.41
N ALA A 297 6.14 6.69 1.17
CA ALA A 297 7.34 6.58 0.34
C ALA A 297 8.54 7.32 0.95
N ARG A 298 8.35 8.57 1.40
CA ARG A 298 9.39 9.35 2.09
C ARG A 298 9.89 8.66 3.34
N HIS A 299 8.98 8.14 4.17
CA HIS A 299 9.35 7.40 5.37
C HIS A 299 10.15 6.12 5.03
N THR A 300 9.72 5.35 4.04
CA THR A 300 10.40 4.11 3.62
C THR A 300 11.76 4.42 3.00
N TRP A 301 11.85 5.44 2.14
CA TRP A 301 13.08 5.93 1.55
C TRP A 301 14.10 6.33 2.64
N SER A 302 13.64 7.10 3.61
CA SER A 302 14.48 7.58 4.70
C SER A 302 15.03 6.44 5.55
N ARG A 303 14.21 5.45 5.87
CA ARG A 303 14.67 4.26 6.59
C ARG A 303 15.68 3.45 5.80
N LEU A 304 15.54 3.39 4.48
CA LEU A 304 16.47 2.68 3.63
C LEU A 304 17.81 3.41 3.55
N ARG A 305 17.80 4.74 3.40
CA ARG A 305 19.02 5.58 3.43
C ARG A 305 19.75 5.49 4.76
N LEU A 306 19.02 5.56 5.89
CA LEU A 306 19.60 5.48 7.23
C LEU A 306 20.35 4.15 7.48
N ARG A 307 19.96 3.05 6.87
CA ARG A 307 20.69 1.77 6.99
C ARG A 307 22.12 1.85 6.49
N GLY A 308 22.37 2.67 5.47
CA GLY A 308 23.70 2.92 4.91
C GLY A 308 24.38 4.18 5.45
N ALA A 309 23.68 4.96 6.27
CA ALA A 309 24.20 6.22 6.79
C ALA A 309 25.36 5.98 7.76
N SER A 310 26.45 6.67 7.52
CA SER A 310 27.68 6.57 8.30
C SER A 310 28.06 7.90 8.97
N GLY A 311 27.48 9.03 8.53
CA GLY A 311 27.77 10.39 9.02
C GLY A 311 26.52 11.14 9.45
N LEU A 312 26.74 12.25 10.19
CA LEU A 312 25.67 13.14 10.63
C LEU A 312 25.09 13.97 9.48
N ASP A 313 25.90 14.29 8.47
CA ASP A 313 25.47 15.05 7.30
C ASP A 313 24.34 14.32 6.55
N GLU A 314 24.42 13.00 6.46
CA GLU A 314 23.39 12.16 5.86
C GLU A 314 22.06 12.20 6.64
N LEU A 315 22.08 12.43 7.95
CA LEU A 315 20.87 12.64 8.74
C LEU A 315 20.17 13.95 8.34
N GLY A 316 20.92 15.01 8.05
CA GLY A 316 20.39 16.28 7.57
C GLY A 316 19.65 16.12 6.24
N GLU A 317 20.22 15.37 5.29
CA GLU A 317 19.59 15.07 4.01
C GLU A 317 18.29 14.27 4.20
N VAL A 318 18.33 13.20 4.98
CA VAL A 318 17.17 12.37 5.28
C VAL A 318 16.07 13.16 5.96
N ARG A 319 16.43 14.04 6.90
CA ARG A 319 15.48 14.92 7.57
C ARG A 319 14.80 15.88 6.60
N ALA A 320 15.53 16.49 5.69
CA ALA A 320 14.97 17.38 4.67
C ALA A 320 13.90 16.69 3.80
N ILE A 321 14.11 15.44 3.45
CA ILE A 321 13.14 14.61 2.71
C ILE A 321 11.90 14.28 3.55
N LEU A 322 12.07 14.09 4.87
CA LEU A 322 10.97 13.75 5.78
C LEU A 322 10.11 14.92 6.22
N LEU A 323 10.63 16.15 6.24
CA LEU A 323 9.90 17.33 6.74
C LEU A 323 8.50 17.50 6.10
N PRO A 324 8.29 17.32 4.78
CA PRO A 324 6.95 17.40 4.20
C PRO A 324 6.00 16.27 4.65
N ALA A 325 6.52 15.25 5.32
CA ALA A 325 5.76 14.07 5.76
C ALA A 325 5.54 14.02 7.28
N VAL A 326 5.83 15.09 8.02
CA VAL A 326 5.67 15.10 9.51
C VAL A 326 4.23 14.94 9.99
N GLY A 327 3.24 15.13 9.12
CA GLY A 327 1.85 14.76 9.39
C GLY A 327 1.62 13.23 9.48
N HIS A 328 2.57 12.44 9.01
CA HIS A 328 2.57 10.97 9.14
C HIS A 328 3.31 10.57 10.43
N PRO A 329 2.64 9.97 11.44
CA PRO A 329 3.25 9.74 12.76
C PRO A 329 4.57 8.98 12.76
N PRO A 330 4.81 7.96 11.89
CA PRO A 330 6.11 7.32 11.79
C PRO A 330 7.23 8.25 11.31
N ALA A 331 6.95 9.15 10.36
CA ALA A 331 7.93 10.12 9.86
C ALA A 331 8.26 11.18 10.94
N ALA A 332 7.24 11.66 11.65
CA ALA A 332 7.44 12.60 12.76
C ALA A 332 8.37 12.02 13.84
N ARG A 333 8.13 10.77 14.25
CA ARG A 333 9.00 10.08 15.22
C ARG A 333 10.45 9.97 14.74
N LEU A 334 10.63 9.66 13.45
CA LEU A 334 11.98 9.52 12.89
C LEU A 334 12.73 10.86 12.89
N VAL A 335 12.05 11.96 12.56
CA VAL A 335 12.60 13.33 12.67
C VAL A 335 12.96 13.66 14.10
N ASP A 336 12.10 13.36 15.08
CA ASP A 336 12.34 13.59 16.50
C ASP A 336 13.57 12.82 17.02
N HIS A 337 13.73 11.55 16.58
CA HIS A 337 14.91 10.75 16.93
C HIS A 337 16.20 11.33 16.32
N MET A 338 16.17 11.78 15.05
CA MET A 338 17.36 12.39 14.44
C MET A 338 17.79 13.66 15.16
N ARG A 339 16.85 14.53 15.52
CA ARG A 339 17.14 15.76 16.28
C ARG A 339 17.68 15.47 17.68
N THR A 340 17.10 14.47 18.36
CA THR A 340 17.60 14.05 19.67
C THR A 340 19.02 13.50 19.58
N LEU A 341 19.34 12.76 18.51
CA LEU A 341 20.69 12.24 18.27
C LEU A 341 21.67 13.41 18.02
N GLU A 342 21.31 14.38 17.19
CA GLU A 342 22.13 15.57 16.94
C GLU A 342 22.42 16.32 18.25
N GLU A 343 21.41 16.52 19.11
CA GLU A 343 21.55 17.13 20.42
C GLU A 343 22.50 16.34 21.34
N LEU A 344 22.44 14.99 21.31
CA LEU A 344 23.34 14.15 22.10
C LEU A 344 24.79 14.30 21.64
N VAL A 345 25.02 14.36 20.32
CA VAL A 345 26.36 14.56 19.76
C VAL A 345 26.92 15.96 20.15
N GLU A 346 26.09 16.99 20.10
CA GLU A 346 26.46 18.34 20.54
C GLU A 346 26.89 18.34 22.03
N ARG A 347 26.13 17.69 22.90
CA ARG A 347 26.46 17.53 24.33
C ARG A 347 27.77 16.81 24.58
N ALA A 348 28.09 15.83 23.77
CA ALA A 348 29.37 15.15 23.85
C ALA A 348 30.54 16.11 23.58
N GLY A 349 30.41 16.99 22.58
CA GLY A 349 31.37 18.06 22.31
C GLY A 349 31.51 19.09 23.44
N GLN A 350 30.47 19.24 24.25
CA GLN A 350 30.46 20.11 25.43
C GLN A 350 31.05 19.45 26.69
N GLY A 351 31.76 18.33 26.54
CA GLY A 351 32.45 17.64 27.64
C GLY A 351 31.62 16.58 28.38
N ARG A 352 30.53 16.11 27.74
CA ARG A 352 29.70 15.00 28.26
C ARG A 352 29.85 13.74 27.35
N PRO A 353 31.01 13.06 27.33
CA PRO A 353 31.31 12.01 26.36
C PRO A 353 30.30 10.87 26.36
N LEU A 354 29.68 10.56 27.51
CA LEU A 354 28.66 9.51 27.64
C LEU A 354 27.43 9.75 26.73
N ALA A 355 27.21 11.00 26.32
CA ALA A 355 26.14 11.32 25.35
C ALA A 355 26.36 10.67 23.97
N LEU A 356 27.63 10.41 23.54
CA LEU A 356 27.91 9.64 22.33
C LEU A 356 27.49 8.19 22.47
N PHE A 357 27.59 7.60 23.64
CA PHE A 357 27.12 6.24 23.88
C PHE A 357 25.58 6.17 23.69
N VAL A 358 24.84 7.12 24.26
CA VAL A 358 23.37 7.21 24.05
C VAL A 358 23.02 7.45 22.60
N ALA A 359 23.77 8.35 21.92
CA ALA A 359 23.58 8.61 20.49
C ALA A 359 23.80 7.36 19.64
N ALA A 360 24.82 6.54 19.98
CA ALA A 360 25.10 5.26 19.29
C ALA A 360 23.96 4.25 19.49
N GLU A 361 23.42 4.12 20.71
CA GLU A 361 22.26 3.26 20.97
C GLU A 361 21.02 3.75 20.20
N MET A 362 20.79 5.05 20.16
CA MET A 362 19.69 5.63 19.39
C MET A 362 19.87 5.40 17.89
N ALA A 363 21.07 5.54 17.35
CA ALA A 363 21.37 5.23 15.96
C ALA A 363 21.08 3.76 15.63
N ARG A 364 21.45 2.83 16.54
CA ARG A 364 21.18 1.40 16.41
C ARG A 364 19.69 1.06 16.47
N ASP A 365 19.02 1.50 17.56
CA ASP A 365 17.71 0.97 17.95
C ASP A 365 16.55 1.80 17.38
N SER A 366 16.71 3.12 17.29
CA SER A 366 15.63 4.02 16.87
C SER A 366 15.71 4.39 15.38
N LEU A 367 16.92 4.62 14.87
CA LEU A 367 17.14 4.99 13.47
C LEU A 367 17.42 3.78 12.58
N ALA A 368 17.80 2.64 13.14
CA ALA A 368 18.29 1.47 12.41
C ALA A 368 19.45 1.82 11.45
N ALA A 369 20.39 2.64 11.92
CA ALA A 369 21.58 3.12 11.24
C ALA A 369 22.84 2.46 11.83
N PRO A 370 23.11 1.19 11.53
CA PRO A 370 24.17 0.41 12.19
C PRO A 370 25.57 0.97 11.96
N GLN A 371 25.86 1.48 10.76
CA GLN A 371 27.18 2.05 10.46
C GLN A 371 27.44 3.32 11.27
N LEU A 372 26.43 4.20 11.38
CA LEU A 372 26.50 5.38 12.24
C LEU A 372 26.68 4.98 13.70
N ALA A 373 25.95 3.94 14.16
CA ALA A 373 26.09 3.46 15.54
C ALA A 373 27.53 2.95 15.83
N VAL A 374 28.14 2.19 14.91
CA VAL A 374 29.55 1.75 15.04
C VAL A 374 30.48 2.93 15.20
N ARG A 375 30.33 3.96 14.34
CA ARG A 375 31.17 5.17 14.42
C ARG A 375 30.98 5.93 15.74
N LEU A 376 29.75 6.08 16.22
CA LEU A 376 29.48 6.78 17.46
C LEU A 376 29.99 6.01 18.69
N PHE A 377 29.87 4.67 18.72
CA PHE A 377 30.48 3.83 19.75
C PHE A 377 31.99 3.93 19.75
N THR A 378 32.60 3.90 18.55
CA THR A 378 34.04 4.04 18.39
C THR A 378 34.52 5.43 18.83
N ALA A 379 33.84 6.50 18.43
CA ALA A 379 34.14 7.86 18.83
C ALA A 379 34.03 8.05 20.35
N TYR A 380 33.04 7.42 21.00
CA TYR A 380 32.96 7.42 22.46
C TYR A 380 34.21 6.79 23.09
N ALA A 381 34.64 5.63 22.61
CA ALA A 381 35.83 4.95 23.15
C ALA A 381 37.13 5.73 22.89
N GLU A 382 37.17 6.53 21.82
CA GLU A 382 38.31 7.42 21.53
C GLU A 382 38.30 8.68 22.41
N LEU A 383 37.12 9.26 22.62
CA LEU A 383 36.99 10.45 23.46
C LEU A 383 37.20 10.15 24.95
N ALA A 384 36.87 8.95 25.41
CA ALA A 384 36.99 8.49 26.77
C ALA A 384 37.70 7.14 26.89
N PRO A 385 38.99 7.03 26.45
CA PRO A 385 39.66 5.72 26.35
C PRO A 385 39.92 5.06 27.70
N ALA A 386 40.06 5.84 28.77
CA ALA A 386 40.17 5.37 30.16
C ALA A 386 38.80 5.19 30.83
N GLY A 387 37.73 5.47 30.13
CA GLY A 387 36.37 5.33 30.65
C GLY A 387 35.99 3.85 30.87
N VAL A 388 35.34 3.58 32.01
CA VAL A 388 34.91 2.22 32.38
C VAL A 388 34.03 1.56 31.31
N TRP A 389 33.33 2.37 30.53
CA TRP A 389 32.38 1.90 29.49
C TRP A 389 32.98 1.88 28.08
N ALA A 390 34.24 2.25 27.86
CA ALA A 390 34.89 2.18 26.57
C ALA A 390 34.90 0.74 26.00
N PRO A 391 35.19 -0.33 26.79
CA PRO A 391 35.08 -1.70 26.32
C PRO A 391 33.65 -2.08 25.89
N LYS A 392 32.63 -1.66 26.67
CA LYS A 392 31.20 -1.92 26.33
C LYS A 392 30.83 -1.30 25.00
N ALA A 393 31.24 -0.06 24.74
CA ALA A 393 31.02 0.61 23.46
C ALA A 393 31.68 -0.11 22.29
N LEU A 394 32.95 -0.48 22.44
CA LEU A 394 33.70 -1.22 21.40
C LEU A 394 33.06 -2.59 21.11
N LEU A 395 32.61 -3.31 22.14
CA LEU A 395 31.90 -4.58 21.96
C LEU A 395 30.54 -4.40 21.29
N ALA A 396 29.78 -3.37 21.67
CA ALA A 396 28.51 -3.02 21.03
C ALA A 396 28.70 -2.66 19.55
N GLY A 397 29.74 -1.87 19.24
CA GLY A 397 30.12 -1.59 17.85
C GLY A 397 30.50 -2.85 17.07
N ALA A 398 31.27 -3.75 17.69
CA ALA A 398 31.69 -5.01 17.08
C ALA A 398 30.53 -5.98 16.73
N LEU A 399 29.36 -5.82 17.37
CA LEU A 399 28.18 -6.61 17.02
C LEU A 399 27.50 -6.12 15.73
N LEU A 400 27.77 -4.89 15.33
CA LEU A 400 27.13 -4.22 14.18
C LEU A 400 28.06 -4.12 12.97
N ALA A 401 29.37 -4.14 13.22
CA ALA A 401 30.41 -3.94 12.22
C ALA A 401 30.60 -5.18 11.31
N PRO A 402 31.13 -5.00 10.08
CA PRO A 402 31.59 -6.08 9.23
C PRO A 402 32.65 -6.94 9.95
N PRO A 403 32.87 -8.22 9.55
CA PRO A 403 33.69 -9.18 10.29
C PRO A 403 35.12 -8.70 10.60
N GLU A 404 35.80 -8.04 9.65
CA GLU A 404 37.15 -7.52 9.84
C GLU A 404 37.21 -6.38 10.87
N GLU A 405 36.33 -5.41 10.74
CA GLU A 405 36.18 -4.28 11.68
C GLU A 405 35.73 -4.77 13.06
N ALA A 406 34.80 -5.72 13.12
CA ALA A 406 34.35 -6.35 14.35
C ALA A 406 35.51 -7.05 15.10
N ALA A 407 36.41 -7.71 14.39
CA ALA A 407 37.60 -8.32 15.01
C ALA A 407 38.54 -7.24 15.61
N ALA A 408 38.78 -6.17 14.88
CA ALA A 408 39.61 -5.05 15.35
C ALA A 408 39.00 -4.37 16.58
N LEU A 409 37.67 -4.11 16.60
CA LEU A 409 36.97 -3.52 17.73
C LEU A 409 37.03 -4.43 18.97
N ARG A 410 36.85 -5.74 18.81
CA ARG A 410 37.01 -6.70 19.92
C ARG A 410 38.45 -6.71 20.48
N ALA A 411 39.46 -6.70 19.61
CA ALA A 411 40.85 -6.63 20.04
C ALA A 411 41.14 -5.35 20.83
N ARG A 412 40.62 -4.21 20.37
CA ARG A 412 40.71 -2.93 21.11
C ARG A 412 40.00 -3.01 22.47
N ALA A 413 38.80 -3.61 22.53
CA ALA A 413 38.06 -3.76 23.79
C ALA A 413 38.83 -4.58 24.82
N VAL A 414 39.50 -5.68 24.39
CA VAL A 414 40.33 -6.52 25.25
C VAL A 414 41.58 -5.77 25.76
N ALA A 415 42.13 -4.90 24.92
CA ALA A 415 43.36 -4.14 25.27
C ALA A 415 43.11 -3.01 26.28
N VAL A 416 41.88 -2.66 26.58
CA VAL A 416 41.55 -1.61 27.60
C VAL A 416 41.93 -2.12 29.00
N ALA A 417 42.81 -1.44 29.68
CA ALA A 417 43.25 -1.81 31.04
C ALA A 417 42.06 -1.80 32.02
N GLY A 418 41.98 -2.85 32.82
CA GLY A 418 40.89 -2.99 33.81
C GLY A 418 39.51 -3.28 33.24
N ASN A 419 39.48 -3.86 32.02
CA ASN A 419 38.24 -4.22 31.34
C ASN A 419 37.41 -5.26 32.13
N PRO A 420 36.24 -4.87 32.70
CA PRO A 420 35.43 -5.77 33.52
C PRO A 420 34.78 -6.90 32.73
N TYR A 421 34.70 -6.80 31.41
CA TYR A 421 34.14 -7.85 30.51
C TYR A 421 35.15 -8.95 30.19
N VAL A 422 36.43 -8.74 30.46
CA VAL A 422 37.52 -9.70 30.24
C VAL A 422 38.06 -10.28 31.54
N THR A 423 38.17 -9.44 32.56
CA THR A 423 38.65 -9.86 33.87
C THR A 423 37.52 -9.61 34.89
N PRO A 424 36.68 -10.61 35.19
CA PRO A 424 35.61 -10.48 36.15
C PRO A 424 36.21 -10.20 37.53
N GLY A 425 35.99 -8.98 38.03
CA GLY A 425 36.23 -8.62 39.41
C GLY A 425 35.01 -8.90 40.31
N ASP A 426 34.72 -8.01 41.21
CA ASP A 426 33.51 -8.03 42.03
C ASP A 426 32.23 -7.95 41.16
N ALA A 427 31.57 -9.09 40.94
CA ALA A 427 30.37 -9.18 40.10
C ALA A 427 29.22 -8.31 40.60
N ALA A 428 29.03 -8.19 41.91
CA ALA A 428 27.95 -7.40 42.49
C ALA A 428 28.21 -5.89 42.31
N GLY A 429 29.46 -5.46 42.47
CA GLY A 429 29.87 -4.08 42.22
C GLY A 429 29.77 -3.70 40.73
N PHE A 430 29.99 -4.67 39.84
CA PHE A 430 29.84 -4.46 38.41
C PHE A 430 28.37 -4.31 37.99
N GLU A 431 27.47 -5.15 38.50
CA GLU A 431 26.01 -5.03 38.26
C GLU A 431 25.45 -3.70 38.77
N ASP A 432 25.93 -3.22 39.92
CA ASP A 432 25.56 -1.91 40.45
C ASP A 432 26.08 -0.76 39.58
N ALA A 433 27.26 -0.92 39.01
CA ALA A 433 27.82 0.05 38.07
C ALA A 433 27.02 0.08 36.76
N GLU A 434 26.63 -1.05 36.23
CA GLU A 434 25.77 -1.10 35.04
C GLU A 434 24.40 -0.48 35.27
N ARG A 435 23.73 -0.76 36.40
CA ARG A 435 22.45 -0.11 36.74
C ARG A 435 22.57 1.40 36.87
N ARG A 436 23.70 1.92 37.43
CA ARG A 436 23.99 3.37 37.47
C ARG A 436 24.20 3.94 36.07
N LEU A 437 24.90 3.20 35.19
CA LEU A 437 25.07 3.61 33.80
C LEU A 437 23.73 3.76 33.12
N ASP A 438 22.87 2.75 33.19
CA ASP A 438 21.53 2.77 32.55
C ASP A 438 20.72 3.98 33.03
N GLY A 439 20.78 4.30 34.31
CA GLY A 439 20.17 5.53 34.85
C GLY A 439 20.76 6.83 34.27
N GLN A 440 22.08 6.88 34.10
CA GLN A 440 22.76 8.04 33.50
C GLN A 440 22.42 8.18 32.01
N LEU A 441 22.39 7.06 31.25
CA LEU A 441 22.02 7.04 29.84
C LEU A 441 20.57 7.51 29.65
N ALA A 442 19.64 7.02 30.47
CA ALA A 442 18.24 7.44 30.46
C ALA A 442 18.06 8.92 30.75
N GLY A 443 18.80 9.45 31.74
CA GLY A 443 18.80 10.87 32.08
C GLY A 443 19.28 11.76 30.93
N LEU A 444 20.41 11.40 30.33
CA LEU A 444 20.95 12.10 29.16
C LEU A 444 19.99 12.12 27.97
N LEU A 445 19.34 10.97 27.71
CA LEU A 445 18.36 10.83 26.63
C LEU A 445 17.16 11.76 26.88
N GLU A 446 16.62 11.80 28.09
CA GLU A 446 15.44 12.62 28.38
C GLU A 446 15.78 14.11 28.34
N GLU A 447 16.96 14.51 28.86
CA GLU A 447 17.45 15.88 28.74
C GLU A 447 17.60 16.30 27.27
N ALA A 448 18.17 15.44 26.41
CA ALA A 448 18.34 15.72 24.97
C ALA A 448 17.00 15.84 24.27
N ARG A 449 16.06 14.94 24.56
CA ARG A 449 14.68 15.00 24.02
C ARG A 449 13.96 16.28 24.42
N SER A 450 14.08 16.67 25.68
CA SER A 450 13.46 17.90 26.16
C SER A 450 14.02 19.14 25.48
N THR A 451 15.34 19.21 25.31
CA THR A 451 15.98 20.32 24.59
C THR A 451 15.62 20.37 23.13
N ALA A 452 15.64 19.23 22.45
CA ALA A 452 15.24 19.14 21.03
C ALA A 452 13.79 19.63 20.81
N ARG A 453 12.85 19.18 21.67
CA ARG A 453 11.45 19.66 21.63
C ARG A 453 11.30 21.14 21.96
N GLY A 454 12.08 21.64 22.90
CA GLY A 454 12.10 23.06 23.26
C GLY A 454 12.55 23.94 22.10
N ARG A 455 13.59 23.53 21.38
CA ARG A 455 14.06 24.23 20.17
C ARG A 455 12.97 24.24 19.08
N ASP A 456 12.29 23.13 18.83
CA ASP A 456 11.20 23.04 17.87
C ASP A 456 10.01 23.93 18.25
N ALA A 457 9.65 23.96 19.52
CA ALA A 457 8.58 24.81 20.01
C ALA A 457 8.93 26.30 19.83
N ALA A 458 10.15 26.69 20.12
CA ALA A 458 10.65 28.07 19.95
C ALA A 458 10.61 28.48 18.46
N VAL A 459 11.09 27.62 17.56
CA VAL A 459 11.02 27.87 16.10
C VAL A 459 9.57 27.99 15.64
N SER A 460 8.69 27.08 16.08
CA SER A 460 7.26 27.10 15.71
C SER A 460 6.55 28.35 16.22
N GLN A 461 6.83 28.79 17.45
CA GLN A 461 6.30 30.03 18.03
C GLN A 461 6.78 31.26 17.28
N HIS A 462 8.05 31.26 16.90
CA HIS A 462 8.63 32.37 16.12
C HIS A 462 7.99 32.48 14.74
N VAL A 463 7.84 31.37 14.02
CA VAL A 463 7.13 31.31 12.73
C VAL A 463 5.68 31.78 12.87
N ALA A 464 4.97 31.33 13.90
CA ALA A 464 3.59 31.77 14.16
C ALA A 464 3.50 33.27 14.50
N ALA A 465 4.47 33.82 15.24
CA ALA A 465 4.55 35.25 15.53
C ALA A 465 4.79 36.08 14.26
N LEU A 466 5.70 35.63 13.40
CA LEU A 466 5.94 36.27 12.10
C LEU A 466 4.70 36.21 11.21
N ASP A 467 3.99 35.10 11.17
CA ASP A 467 2.74 34.97 10.40
C ASP A 467 1.63 35.87 10.96
N SER A 468 1.52 36.02 12.28
CA SER A 468 0.53 36.91 12.91
C SER A 468 0.78 38.39 12.59
N LEU A 469 2.05 38.82 12.60
CA LEU A 469 2.43 40.18 12.21
C LEU A 469 2.13 40.48 10.74
N ARG A 470 2.18 39.45 9.88
CA ARG A 470 1.92 39.57 8.43
C ARG A 470 0.43 39.51 8.08
N VAL A 471 -0.38 38.85 8.88
CA VAL A 471 -1.86 38.81 8.70
C VAL A 471 -2.50 40.19 8.93
N VAL A 472 -1.91 41.05 9.76
CA VAL A 472 -2.41 42.42 10.05
C VAL A 472 -2.26 43.36 8.84
N ALA A 473 -1.39 43.05 7.86
CA ALA A 473 -1.16 43.86 6.66
C ALA A 473 -2.09 43.50 5.48
N ARG A 474 -3.31 43.05 5.76
CA ARG A 474 -4.30 42.71 4.72
C ARG A 474 -5.05 43.95 4.26
N THR A 475 -4.64 44.53 3.17
CA THR A 475 -5.42 45.22 2.15
C THR A 475 -4.47 45.83 1.11
N ASP A 476 -4.81 46.63 0.20
CA ASP A 476 -4.11 47.18 -0.98
C ASP A 476 -2.57 47.39 -0.91
N SER A 477 -1.99 47.35 0.26
CA SER A 477 -0.53 47.33 0.52
C SER A 477 0.16 45.99 0.18
N LEU A 478 -0.59 44.91 -0.15
CA LEU A 478 -0.01 43.58 -0.44
C LEU A 478 0.94 43.58 -1.63
N ARG A 479 0.68 44.41 -2.65
CA ARG A 479 1.61 44.59 -3.80
C ARG A 479 2.88 45.31 -3.42
N MET A 480 2.80 46.34 -2.57
CA MET A 480 3.98 47.08 -2.08
C MET A 480 4.74 46.25 -1.04
N ALA A 481 4.04 45.56 -0.12
CA ALA A 481 4.67 44.65 0.81
C ALA A 481 5.37 43.46 0.12
N CYS A 482 4.80 42.94 -0.96
CA CYS A 482 5.45 41.91 -1.77
C CYS A 482 6.69 42.44 -2.50
N GLY A 483 6.69 43.68 -2.97
CA GLY A 483 7.86 44.35 -3.56
C GLY A 483 9.00 44.54 -2.57
N ALA A 484 8.71 45.08 -1.38
CA ALA A 484 9.67 45.27 -0.32
C ALA A 484 10.28 43.93 0.19
N GLN A 485 9.44 42.91 0.30
CA GLN A 485 9.89 41.56 0.70
C GLN A 485 10.75 40.87 -0.38
N LEU A 486 10.56 41.20 -1.66
CA LEU A 486 11.41 40.72 -2.74
C LEU A 486 12.77 41.43 -2.75
N GLU A 487 12.83 42.72 -2.37
CA GLU A 487 14.06 43.43 -2.18
C GLU A 487 14.86 42.90 -0.99
N GLU A 488 14.19 42.63 0.14
CA GLU A 488 14.80 42.04 1.32
C GLU A 488 15.32 40.62 1.04
N ALA A 489 14.55 39.81 0.31
CA ALA A 489 14.99 38.50 -0.17
C ALA A 489 16.21 38.57 -1.08
N ALA A 490 16.30 39.58 -1.92
CA ALA A 490 17.46 39.79 -2.82
C ALA A 490 18.73 40.18 -2.02
N VAL A 491 18.57 40.96 -0.96
CA VAL A 491 19.68 41.36 -0.07
C VAL A 491 20.21 40.16 0.73
N LEU A 492 19.35 39.20 1.08
CA LEU A 492 19.71 38.02 1.86
C LEU A 492 20.19 36.81 1.01
N GLY A 493 20.35 36.99 -0.31
CA GLY A 493 20.84 35.94 -1.23
C GLY A 493 19.89 34.75 -1.38
N ILE A 494 18.62 34.97 -1.11
CA ILE A 494 17.56 33.96 -1.11
C ILE A 494 17.21 33.60 -2.56
N ARG A 495 16.79 32.34 -2.80
CA ARG A 495 16.24 31.87 -4.09
C ARG A 495 15.07 32.75 -4.54
N ALA A 496 15.41 33.92 -5.07
CA ALA A 496 14.48 34.95 -5.51
C ALA A 496 13.42 34.45 -6.51
N ASP A 497 13.75 33.40 -7.28
CA ASP A 497 12.87 32.90 -8.34
C ASP A 497 11.58 32.26 -7.83
N SER A 498 11.64 31.53 -6.72
CA SER A 498 10.43 30.90 -6.13
C SER A 498 9.53 31.92 -5.44
N ALA A 499 10.12 32.91 -4.76
CA ALA A 499 9.40 33.99 -4.10
C ALA A 499 8.79 34.96 -5.16
N ARG A 500 9.54 35.29 -6.21
CA ARG A 500 9.09 36.13 -7.33
C ARG A 500 7.95 35.47 -8.11
N ALA A 501 8.01 34.13 -8.37
CA ALA A 501 6.97 33.40 -9.05
C ALA A 501 5.67 33.27 -8.18
N ALA A 502 5.80 33.17 -6.85
CA ALA A 502 4.66 33.17 -5.95
C ALA A 502 4.02 34.56 -5.82
N CYS A 503 4.82 35.62 -5.80
CA CYS A 503 4.36 37.01 -5.78
C CYS A 503 3.57 37.39 -7.05
N VAL A 504 4.08 37.02 -8.23
CA VAL A 504 3.41 37.25 -9.51
C VAL A 504 2.07 36.53 -9.62
N ARG A 505 1.93 35.35 -8.99
CA ARG A 505 0.67 34.61 -8.93
C ARG A 505 -0.29 35.08 -7.84
N GLY A 506 0.07 36.07 -7.05
CA GLY A 506 -0.74 36.51 -5.90
C GLY A 506 -0.77 35.53 -4.75
N ASP A 507 0.13 34.54 -4.72
CA ASP A 507 0.23 33.51 -3.67
C ASP A 507 1.05 34.03 -2.48
N SER A 508 0.47 34.97 -1.77
CA SER A 508 1.08 35.65 -0.62
C SER A 508 1.39 34.68 0.55
N ALA A 509 0.72 33.54 0.64
CA ALA A 509 0.97 32.54 1.68
C ALA A 509 2.29 31.80 1.44
N ARG A 510 2.64 31.52 0.18
CA ARG A 510 3.85 30.79 -0.20
C ARG A 510 5.10 31.69 -0.12
N VAL A 511 4.96 32.98 -0.46
CA VAL A 511 6.03 33.98 -0.27
C VAL A 511 6.32 34.13 1.22
N ARG A 512 5.28 34.23 2.06
CA ARG A 512 5.40 34.33 3.52
C ARG A 512 6.09 33.12 4.14
N PHE A 513 5.78 31.91 3.67
CA PHE A 513 6.41 30.68 4.15
C PHE A 513 7.91 30.65 3.85
N VAL A 514 8.32 31.00 2.63
CA VAL A 514 9.74 31.04 2.23
C VAL A 514 10.50 32.10 3.03
N LEU A 515 9.93 33.29 3.23
CA LEU A 515 10.56 34.35 4.01
C LEU A 515 10.62 34.04 5.51
N ALA A 516 9.58 33.41 6.07
CA ALA A 516 9.58 33.00 7.48
C ALA A 516 10.64 31.93 7.79
N LEU A 517 10.89 31.01 6.87
CA LEU A 517 11.97 30.02 7.03
C LEU A 517 13.35 30.67 7.08
N GLN A 518 13.52 31.81 6.45
CA GLN A 518 14.80 32.50 6.33
C GLN A 518 15.00 33.56 7.41
N ASP A 519 13.95 34.24 7.85
CA ASP A 519 13.99 35.07 9.05
C ASP A 519 14.33 34.22 10.30
N THR A 520 13.90 32.94 10.35
CA THR A 520 14.31 32.01 11.41
C THR A 520 15.79 31.64 11.33
N ALA A 521 16.36 31.50 10.14
CA ALA A 521 17.79 31.28 9.97
C ALA A 521 18.60 32.57 10.30
N ALA A 522 18.13 33.73 9.87
CA ALA A 522 18.75 35.01 10.19
C ALA A 522 18.65 35.39 11.69
N LEU A 523 17.56 35.00 12.36
CA LEU A 523 17.40 35.20 13.80
C LEU A 523 18.22 34.20 14.64
N CYS A 524 18.39 32.97 14.15
CA CYS A 524 19.39 32.07 14.72
C CYS A 524 20.79 32.70 14.61
N ASP A 525 21.14 33.27 13.47
CA ASP A 525 22.43 33.94 13.28
C ASP A 525 22.56 35.21 14.17
N THR A 526 21.48 35.97 14.42
CA THR A 526 21.53 37.20 15.25
C THR A 526 21.35 36.97 16.74
N THR A 527 20.57 36.01 17.18
CA THR A 527 20.43 35.64 18.59
C THR A 527 21.56 34.71 19.06
N CYS A 528 22.14 33.93 18.16
CA CYS A 528 23.31 33.11 18.43
C CYS A 528 24.62 33.92 18.37
N ALA A 529 24.66 35.06 17.65
CA ALA A 529 25.81 35.97 17.67
C ALA A 529 25.95 36.79 18.96
N ALA A 530 24.90 36.90 19.78
CA ALA A 530 24.99 37.48 21.13
C ALA A 530 25.70 36.54 22.12
N ASP A 531 25.78 35.24 21.82
CA ASP A 531 26.60 34.29 22.56
C ASP A 531 27.70 33.81 21.60
N ASP A 532 28.85 34.44 21.66
CA ASP A 532 30.02 34.21 20.77
C ASP A 532 30.55 32.75 20.77
N ARG A 533 29.75 31.79 21.27
CA ARG A 533 30.08 30.39 21.44
C ARG A 533 29.19 29.42 20.65
N VAL A 534 28.14 29.89 19.98
CA VAL A 534 27.35 29.05 19.11
C VAL A 534 27.81 29.29 17.68
N ARG A 535 28.99 28.77 17.35
CA ARG A 535 29.41 28.61 15.95
C ARG A 535 28.49 27.65 15.26
N ARG A 536 28.15 27.94 13.99
CA ARG A 536 27.62 26.96 13.07
C ARG A 536 28.34 25.63 13.30
N PRO A 537 27.68 24.48 13.23
CA PRO A 537 28.37 23.21 13.06
C PRO A 537 29.04 23.21 11.69
N GLY A 538 30.10 23.93 11.55
CA GLY A 538 31.10 23.84 10.51
C GLY A 538 32.23 23.04 11.10
N ASN A 539 32.63 22.06 10.42
CA ASN A 539 33.72 21.08 10.41
C ASN A 539 34.91 21.21 11.42
N ASP A 540 34.97 22.23 12.31
CA ASP A 540 36.21 22.56 13.01
C ASP A 540 36.24 22.24 14.49
N THR A 541 35.18 21.68 15.10
CA THR A 541 35.16 21.42 16.57
C THR A 541 34.90 19.96 16.95
N PHE A 542 34.64 19.08 15.99
CA PHE A 542 34.69 17.64 16.21
C PHE A 542 35.98 17.09 15.59
N PRO A 543 36.71 16.22 16.29
CA PRO A 543 37.69 15.42 15.60
C PRO A 543 36.93 14.68 14.46
N PRO A 544 37.44 14.71 13.21
CA PRO A 544 36.82 13.97 12.13
C PRO A 544 36.65 12.54 12.60
N LEU A 545 35.43 11.99 12.39
CA LEU A 545 35.22 10.58 12.61
C LEU A 545 36.29 9.85 11.78
N PRO A 546 37.01 8.86 12.33
CA PRO A 546 38.12 8.24 11.64
C PRO A 546 37.67 7.73 10.29
N ASP A 547 38.36 8.16 9.21
CA ASP A 547 38.13 7.68 7.87
C ASP A 547 38.24 6.16 7.84
N ALA A 548 37.25 5.49 7.32
CA ALA A 548 37.29 4.07 7.04
C ALA A 548 38.36 3.86 5.95
N ARG A 549 39.53 3.38 6.32
CA ARG A 549 40.49 2.74 5.44
C ARG A 549 40.30 1.23 5.43
#